data_0da895b0a2acbeabdd01fd2cb09cae2e
#
_entry.id   0da895b0a2acbeabdd01fd2cb09cae2e
#
_cell.length_a   1.000
_cell.length_b   1.000
_cell.length_c   1.000
_cell.angle_alpha   90.00
_cell.angle_beta   90.00
_cell.angle_gamma   90.00
#
_symmetry.space_group_name_H-M   'P 1'
#
loop_
_entity.id
_entity.type
_entity.pdbx_description
1 polymer ?
#
loop_
_entity_poly.entity_id
_entity_poly.type
_entity_poly.pdbx_seq_one_letter_code
_entity_poly.pdbx_strand_id
1 'polypeptide(L)'
;MDNNDAVTNDTEKQRMLVADDDPAILRLITTILEKENFTVVTARDGREAYKILQADADFAAAILDVVMPYISGTELVRYMNAEDRLKRIPVMMMTAEQDPKLSSESFLAGACVFLPKPFTTAQLQIMLQMLIGKKSAE
;
A
#
# COMPACT_ATOMS: atom_id res chain seq x y z
N MET A 1 11.03 -28.43 16.85
CA MET A 1 9.72 -28.17 16.25
C MET A 1 9.32 -26.74 16.47
N ASP A 2 9.47 -26.29 17.69
CA ASP A 2 9.11 -24.91 17.99
C ASP A 2 9.94 -23.91 17.18
N ASN A 3 11.18 -24.25 16.91
CA ASN A 3 12.01 -23.39 16.10
C ASN A 3 11.47 -23.24 14.69
N ASN A 4 10.88 -24.30 14.19
CA ASN A 4 10.30 -24.25 12.86
C ASN A 4 9.10 -23.31 12.82
N ASP A 5 8.34 -23.29 13.88
CA ASP A 5 7.19 -22.40 13.96
C ASP A 5 7.64 -20.93 13.93
N ALA A 6 8.69 -20.63 14.69
CA ALA A 6 9.19 -19.26 14.73
C ALA A 6 9.70 -18.83 13.36
N VAL A 7 10.45 -19.71 12.70
CA VAL A 7 10.98 -19.40 11.37
C VAL A 7 9.83 -19.25 10.39
N THR A 8 8.85 -20.12 10.48
CA THR A 8 7.70 -20.07 9.59
C THR A 8 6.96 -18.74 9.75
N ASN A 9 6.80 -18.29 11.00
CA ASN A 9 6.12 -17.03 11.25
C ASN A 9 6.84 -15.86 10.59
N ASP A 10 8.17 -15.86 10.66
CA ASP A 10 8.94 -14.80 10.02
C ASP A 10 8.78 -14.83 8.51
N THR A 11 8.84 -16.02 7.92
CA THR A 11 8.75 -16.14 6.48
C THR A 11 7.35 -15.85 5.99
N GLU A 12 6.38 -15.96 6.88
CA GLU A 12 4.99 -15.74 6.51
C GLU A 12 4.50 -14.32 6.74
N LYS A 13 5.38 -13.44 7.21
CA LYS A 13 5.00 -12.04 7.34
C LYS A 13 4.58 -11.51 5.99
N GLN A 14 3.44 -10.86 5.97
CA GLN A 14 2.95 -10.25 4.75
C GLN A 14 3.70 -8.97 4.45
N ARG A 15 3.90 -8.71 3.17
CA ARG A 15 4.65 -7.55 2.72
C ARG A 15 3.70 -6.48 2.22
N MET A 16 4.05 -5.24 2.50
CA MET A 16 3.28 -4.08 2.07
C MET A 16 4.19 -3.14 1.30
N LEU A 17 3.72 -2.64 0.17
CA LEU A 17 4.42 -1.58 -0.56
C LEU A 17 3.84 -0.25 -0.13
N VAL A 18 4.70 0.70 0.25
CA VAL A 18 4.26 2.04 0.65
C VAL A 18 5.05 3.06 -0.17
N ALA A 19 4.35 3.91 -0.90
CA ALA A 19 4.98 4.92 -1.75
C ALA A 19 4.46 6.31 -1.42
N ASP A 20 5.37 7.23 -1.09
CA ASP A 20 5.06 8.61 -0.78
C ASP A 20 6.36 9.39 -0.87
N ASP A 21 6.31 10.60 -1.41
CA ASP A 21 7.52 11.40 -1.53
C ASP A 21 7.87 12.17 -0.25
N ASP A 22 7.03 12.07 0.78
CA ASP A 22 7.31 12.69 2.07
C ASP A 22 7.95 11.63 3.00
N PRO A 23 9.23 11.80 3.34
CA PRO A 23 9.91 10.79 4.18
C PRO A 23 9.29 10.65 5.58
N ALA A 24 8.67 11.72 6.09
CA ALA A 24 8.02 11.63 7.39
C ALA A 24 6.81 10.70 7.33
N ILE A 25 6.05 10.79 6.26
CA ILE A 25 4.89 9.91 6.06
C ILE A 25 5.36 8.46 5.91
N LEU A 26 6.40 8.23 5.13
CA LEU A 26 6.93 6.88 4.96
C LEU A 26 7.35 6.28 6.31
N ARG A 27 8.05 7.06 7.14
CA ARG A 27 8.47 6.57 8.44
C ARG A 27 7.28 6.27 9.35
N LEU A 28 6.29 7.16 9.34
CA LEU A 28 5.10 6.97 10.17
C LEU A 28 4.37 5.69 9.79
N ILE A 29 4.09 5.53 8.52
CA ILE A 29 3.34 4.36 8.05
C ILE A 29 4.15 3.09 8.30
N THR A 30 5.44 3.13 8.02
CA THR A 30 6.31 1.97 8.25
C THR A 30 6.25 1.54 9.71
N THR A 31 6.35 2.50 10.64
CA THR A 31 6.31 2.19 12.06
C THR A 31 4.98 1.52 12.43
N ILE A 32 3.88 2.07 11.93
CA ILE A 32 2.56 1.52 12.24
C ILE A 32 2.42 0.10 11.69
N LEU A 33 2.84 -0.10 10.45
CA LEU A 33 2.69 -1.41 9.80
C LEU A 33 3.59 -2.46 10.43
N GLU A 34 4.78 -2.08 10.82
CA GLU A 34 5.69 -3.04 11.45
C GLU A 34 5.15 -3.50 12.80
N LYS A 35 4.46 -2.61 13.52
CA LYS A 35 3.81 -3.00 14.76
C LYS A 35 2.64 -3.95 14.51
N GLU A 36 2.07 -3.91 13.32
CA GLU A 36 1.01 -4.83 12.92
C GLU A 36 1.57 -6.10 12.29
N ASN A 37 2.87 -6.28 12.39
CA ASN A 37 3.56 -7.48 11.95
C ASN A 37 3.66 -7.61 10.42
N PHE A 38 3.73 -6.49 9.72
CA PHE A 38 4.01 -6.49 8.28
C PHE A 38 5.47 -6.18 8.01
N THR A 39 5.96 -6.66 6.89
CA THR A 39 7.24 -6.24 6.35
C THR A 39 6.95 -5.14 5.33
N VAL A 40 7.65 -4.03 5.43
CA VAL A 40 7.36 -2.86 4.61
C VAL A 40 8.47 -2.61 3.61
N VAL A 41 8.07 -2.43 2.36
CA VAL A 41 8.98 -2.01 1.28
C VAL A 41 8.54 -0.60 0.91
N THR A 42 9.47 0.35 0.97
CA THR A 42 9.12 1.75 0.73
C THR A 42 9.63 2.22 -0.62
N ALA A 43 8.90 3.17 -1.20
CA ALA A 43 9.30 3.87 -2.42
C ALA A 43 9.11 5.36 -2.19
N ARG A 44 10.07 6.18 -2.61
CA ARG A 44 10.04 7.61 -2.35
C ARG A 44 9.38 8.41 -3.47
N ASP A 45 9.07 7.75 -4.56
CA ASP A 45 8.37 8.39 -5.67
C ASP A 45 7.77 7.31 -6.56
N GLY A 46 7.03 7.76 -7.56
CA GLY A 46 6.33 6.82 -8.44
C GLY A 46 7.24 5.98 -9.30
N ARG A 47 8.41 6.52 -9.66
CA ARG A 47 9.36 5.78 -10.48
C ARG A 47 9.97 4.62 -9.69
N GLU A 48 10.30 4.88 -8.43
CA GLU A 48 10.84 3.84 -7.57
C GLU A 48 9.80 2.75 -7.33
N ALA A 49 8.55 3.15 -7.08
CA ALA A 49 7.47 2.20 -6.89
C ALA A 49 7.25 1.35 -8.15
N TYR A 50 7.32 1.98 -9.31
CA TYR A 50 7.16 1.28 -10.58
C TYR A 50 8.23 0.20 -10.75
N LYS A 51 9.48 0.56 -10.46
CA LYS A 51 10.59 -0.40 -10.56
C LYS A 51 10.39 -1.58 -9.62
N ILE A 52 9.94 -1.30 -8.40
CA ILE A 52 9.68 -2.36 -7.44
C ILE A 52 8.60 -3.30 -7.98
N LEU A 53 7.53 -2.73 -8.49
CA LEU A 53 6.41 -3.54 -9.00
C LEU A 53 6.77 -4.31 -10.26
N GLN A 54 7.71 -3.82 -11.04
CA GLN A 54 8.18 -4.56 -12.20
C GLN A 54 8.92 -5.84 -11.78
N ALA A 55 9.61 -5.79 -10.66
CA ALA A 55 10.46 -6.89 -10.21
C ALA A 55 9.78 -7.81 -9.20
N ASP A 56 8.69 -7.37 -8.58
CA ASP A 56 8.16 -8.07 -7.42
C ASP A 56 6.64 -7.90 -7.35
N ALA A 57 5.93 -8.99 -7.20
CA ALA A 57 4.47 -8.98 -7.08
C ALA A 57 4.01 -9.54 -5.75
N ASP A 58 4.92 -9.83 -4.85
CA ASP A 58 4.59 -10.49 -3.60
C ASP A 58 4.25 -9.46 -2.52
N PHE A 59 3.09 -8.83 -2.66
CA PHE A 59 2.59 -7.85 -1.72
C PHE A 59 1.15 -8.17 -1.32
N ALA A 60 0.87 -8.06 -0.04
CA ALA A 60 -0.49 -8.22 0.47
C ALA A 60 -1.35 -7.01 0.11
N ALA A 61 -0.73 -5.84 0.03
CA ALA A 61 -1.42 -4.61 -0.33
C ALA A 61 -0.38 -3.55 -0.67
N ALA A 62 -0.85 -2.47 -1.30
CA ALA A 62 -0.02 -1.31 -1.59
C ALA A 62 -0.71 -0.05 -1.09
N ILE A 63 0.05 0.84 -0.48
CA ILE A 63 -0.43 2.14 -0.02
C ILE A 63 0.33 3.19 -0.83
N LEU A 64 -0.39 3.93 -1.66
CA LEU A 64 0.22 4.83 -2.63
C LEU A 64 -0.31 6.25 -2.47
N ASP A 65 0.59 7.22 -2.46
CA ASP A 65 0.19 8.62 -2.54
C ASP A 65 -0.31 8.89 -3.95
N VAL A 66 -1.39 9.64 -4.06
CA VAL A 66 -1.93 9.99 -5.39
C VAL A 66 -0.95 10.86 -6.15
N VAL A 67 -0.37 11.86 -5.49
CA VAL A 67 0.49 12.85 -6.15
C VAL A 67 1.95 12.59 -5.79
N MET A 68 2.70 12.09 -6.75
CA MET A 68 4.12 11.81 -6.58
C MET A 68 4.87 12.24 -7.81
N PRO A 69 6.17 12.58 -7.67
CA PRO A 69 6.99 12.88 -8.85
C PRO A 69 7.09 11.68 -9.79
N TYR A 70 7.21 11.96 -11.05
CA TYR A 70 7.46 11.05 -12.17
C TYR A 70 6.22 10.24 -12.55
N ILE A 71 5.70 9.42 -11.66
CA ILE A 71 4.52 8.60 -11.92
C ILE A 71 3.58 8.78 -10.75
N SER A 72 2.34 9.16 -11.03
CA SER A 72 1.36 9.37 -9.97
C SER A 72 0.85 8.04 -9.43
N GLY A 73 0.24 8.08 -8.24
CA GLY A 73 -0.38 6.89 -7.69
C GLY A 73 -1.47 6.34 -8.60
N THR A 74 -2.24 7.23 -9.23
CA THR A 74 -3.30 6.80 -10.14
C THR A 74 -2.72 6.05 -11.34
N GLU A 75 -1.61 6.55 -11.88
CA GLU A 75 -0.95 5.86 -12.98
C GLU A 75 -0.43 4.49 -12.57
N LEU A 76 0.11 4.40 -11.35
CA LEU A 76 0.58 3.13 -10.83
C LEU A 76 -0.55 2.12 -10.70
N VAL A 77 -1.71 2.57 -10.20
CA VAL A 77 -2.85 1.68 -10.05
C VAL A 77 -3.32 1.17 -11.41
N ARG A 78 -3.33 2.03 -12.42
CA ARG A 78 -3.68 1.60 -13.76
C ARG A 78 -2.72 0.53 -14.27
N TYR A 79 -1.44 0.77 -14.06
CA TYR A 79 -0.42 -0.20 -14.44
C TYR A 79 -0.67 -1.54 -13.74
N MET A 80 -0.90 -1.50 -12.42
CA MET A 80 -1.13 -2.71 -11.65
C MET A 80 -2.35 -3.47 -12.14
N ASN A 81 -3.42 -2.74 -12.44
CA ASN A 81 -4.65 -3.37 -12.90
C ASN A 81 -4.52 -4.00 -14.27
N ALA A 82 -3.60 -3.51 -15.07
CA ALA A 82 -3.38 -4.04 -16.42
C ALA A 82 -2.46 -5.26 -16.42
N GLU A 83 -1.82 -5.57 -15.30
CA GLU A 83 -0.87 -6.69 -15.21
C GLU A 83 -1.49 -7.82 -14.41
N ASP A 84 -1.58 -8.99 -15.01
CA ASP A 84 -2.20 -10.15 -14.34
C ASP A 84 -1.53 -10.47 -13.01
N ARG A 85 -0.22 -10.33 -12.94
CA ARG A 85 0.52 -10.67 -11.72
C ARG A 85 0.34 -9.64 -10.60
N LEU A 86 -0.16 -8.46 -10.92
CA LEU A 86 -0.30 -7.36 -9.95
C LEU A 86 -1.74 -7.01 -9.63
N LYS A 87 -2.68 -7.34 -10.50
CA LYS A 87 -4.04 -6.81 -10.36
C LYS A 87 -4.77 -7.32 -9.13
N ARG A 88 -4.29 -8.39 -8.51
CA ARG A 88 -4.90 -8.91 -7.30
C ARG A 88 -4.48 -8.16 -6.04
N ILE A 89 -3.47 -7.30 -6.14
CA ILE A 89 -2.97 -6.56 -4.98
C ILE A 89 -3.94 -5.42 -4.66
N PRO A 90 -4.58 -5.43 -3.48
CA PRO A 90 -5.47 -4.32 -3.12
C PRO A 90 -4.68 -3.05 -2.86
N VAL A 91 -5.27 -1.91 -3.21
CA VAL A 91 -4.57 -0.63 -3.16
C VAL A 91 -5.35 0.36 -2.30
N MET A 92 -4.64 1.00 -1.38
CA MET A 92 -5.11 2.15 -0.63
C MET A 92 -4.41 3.38 -1.18
N MET A 93 -5.20 4.40 -1.54
CA MET A 93 -4.65 5.67 -2.01
C MET A 93 -4.67 6.69 -0.89
N MET A 94 -3.61 7.47 -0.79
CA MET A 94 -3.52 8.57 0.16
C MET A 94 -3.46 9.88 -0.60
N THR A 95 -4.10 10.91 -0.10
CA THR A 95 -3.99 12.21 -0.74
C THR A 95 -4.30 13.34 0.21
N ALA A 96 -3.54 14.43 0.11
CA ALA A 96 -3.83 15.69 0.79
C ALA A 96 -4.85 16.49 -0.01
N GLU A 97 -5.07 16.12 -1.25
CA GLU A 97 -6.00 16.82 -2.12
C GLU A 97 -7.43 16.41 -1.82
N GLN A 98 -8.28 17.40 -1.71
CA GLN A 98 -9.71 17.16 -1.50
C GLN A 98 -10.48 17.24 -2.82
N ASP A 99 -9.84 16.87 -3.90
CA ASP A 99 -10.43 16.97 -5.23
C ASP A 99 -11.23 15.71 -5.54
N PRO A 100 -12.56 15.80 -5.64
CA PRO A 100 -13.38 14.62 -5.95
C PRO A 100 -13.00 13.97 -7.28
N LYS A 101 -12.46 14.76 -8.21
CA LYS A 101 -12.07 14.23 -9.50
C LYS A 101 -10.91 13.25 -9.36
N LEU A 102 -9.93 13.57 -8.51
CA LEU A 102 -8.81 12.66 -8.26
C LEU A 102 -9.27 11.36 -7.64
N SER A 103 -10.21 11.44 -6.69
CA SER A 103 -10.77 10.25 -6.07
C SER A 103 -11.49 9.38 -7.08
N SER A 104 -12.31 10.00 -7.92
CA SER A 104 -13.05 9.27 -8.95
C SER A 104 -12.11 8.59 -9.93
N GLU A 105 -11.09 9.32 -10.38
CA GLU A 105 -10.13 8.78 -11.33
C GLU A 105 -9.38 7.60 -10.75
N SER A 106 -9.00 7.69 -9.48
CA SER A 106 -8.28 6.61 -8.82
C SER A 106 -9.16 5.38 -8.64
N PHE A 107 -10.43 5.58 -8.30
CA PHE A 107 -11.37 4.49 -8.19
C PHE A 107 -11.56 3.79 -9.53
N LEU A 108 -11.74 4.57 -10.58
CA LEU A 108 -11.90 4.00 -11.92
C LEU A 108 -10.63 3.29 -12.36
N ALA A 109 -9.47 3.71 -11.85
CA ALA A 109 -8.21 3.04 -12.16
C ALA A 109 -8.02 1.75 -11.35
N GLY A 110 -8.81 1.54 -10.28
CA GLY A 110 -8.77 0.30 -9.55
C GLY A 110 -8.42 0.39 -8.07
N ALA A 111 -8.32 1.60 -7.51
CA ALA A 111 -8.04 1.73 -6.08
C ALA A 111 -9.23 1.25 -5.27
N CYS A 112 -8.96 0.64 -4.11
CA CYS A 112 -9.99 0.06 -3.26
C CYS A 112 -10.48 0.98 -2.15
N VAL A 113 -9.57 1.70 -1.50
CA VAL A 113 -9.93 2.61 -0.42
C VAL A 113 -9.10 3.88 -0.52
N PHE A 114 -9.59 4.94 0.11
CA PHE A 114 -8.90 6.23 0.19
C PHE A 114 -8.67 6.62 1.63
N LEU A 115 -7.48 7.16 1.90
CA LEU A 115 -7.12 7.67 3.21
C LEU A 115 -6.71 9.14 3.05
N PRO A 116 -7.57 10.09 3.47
CA PRO A 116 -7.21 11.51 3.37
C PRO A 116 -6.06 11.86 4.32
N LYS A 117 -5.17 12.72 3.88
CA LYS A 117 -4.14 13.31 4.73
C LYS A 117 -4.64 14.62 5.29
N PRO A 118 -4.29 14.98 6.51
CA PRO A 118 -3.58 14.16 7.49
C PRO A 118 -4.48 13.08 8.08
N PHE A 119 -3.87 11.99 8.50
CA PHE A 119 -4.62 10.88 9.10
C PHE A 119 -4.04 10.53 10.46
N THR A 120 -4.86 9.89 11.27
CA THR A 120 -4.42 9.37 12.56
C THR A 120 -4.00 7.91 12.40
N THR A 121 -3.26 7.42 13.38
CA THR A 121 -2.91 6.00 13.42
C THR A 121 -4.17 5.12 13.37
N ALA A 122 -5.19 5.52 14.14
CA ALA A 122 -6.44 4.76 14.17
C ALA A 122 -7.12 4.71 12.81
N GLN A 123 -7.10 5.82 12.08
CA GLN A 123 -7.71 5.85 10.75
C GLN A 123 -6.99 4.93 9.79
N LEU A 124 -5.66 4.93 9.82
CA LEU A 124 -4.89 4.03 8.98
C LEU A 124 -5.20 2.58 9.33
N GLN A 125 -5.26 2.27 10.63
CA GLN A 125 -5.55 0.91 11.07
C GLN A 125 -6.93 0.45 10.61
N ILE A 126 -7.93 1.33 10.71
CA ILE A 126 -9.27 1.00 10.24
C ILE A 126 -9.28 0.74 8.74
N MET A 127 -8.60 1.58 7.97
CA MET A 127 -8.55 1.41 6.52
C MET A 127 -7.81 0.13 6.13
N LEU A 128 -6.77 -0.21 6.87
CA LEU A 128 -6.08 -1.47 6.64
C LEU A 128 -7.00 -2.66 6.86
N GLN A 129 -7.81 -2.62 7.91
CA GLN A 129 -8.77 -3.69 8.15
C GLN A 129 -9.74 -3.81 7.00
N MET A 130 -10.20 -2.70 6.46
CA MET A 130 -11.10 -2.73 5.33
C MET A 130 -10.43 -3.30 4.09
N LEU A 131 -9.15 -3.01 3.92
CA LEU A 131 -8.42 -3.41 2.73
C LEU A 131 -8.06 -4.89 2.73
N ILE A 132 -7.57 -5.39 3.86
CA ILE A 132 -7.08 -6.78 3.95
C ILE A 132 -7.71 -7.57 5.08
N GLY A 133 -8.55 -6.95 5.88
CA GLY A 133 -9.08 -7.59 7.08
C GLY A 133 -9.99 -8.76 6.84
N LYS A 134 -10.55 -8.87 5.66
CA LYS A 134 -11.42 -10.01 5.36
C LYS A 134 -10.72 -11.33 5.59
N LYS A 135 -9.44 -11.38 5.27
CA LYS A 135 -8.66 -12.60 5.48
C LYS A 135 -8.54 -12.93 6.95
N SER A 136 -8.37 -11.88 7.76
CA SER A 136 -8.26 -12.08 9.20
C SER A 136 -9.54 -12.58 9.81
N ALA A 137 -10.66 -12.14 9.27
CA ALA A 137 -11.97 -12.53 9.80
C ALA A 137 -12.23 -14.01 9.63
N GLU A 138 -11.55 -14.62 8.72
CA GLU A 138 -11.69 -16.04 8.50
C GLU A 138 -10.95 -16.83 9.56
#